data_7d1fcad4278c869c94430e670d88b4bb
#
_entry.id   7d1fcad4278c869c94430e670d88b4bb
#
_cell.length_a   1.000
_cell.length_b   1.000
_cell.length_c   1.000
_cell.angle_alpha   90.00
_cell.angle_beta   90.00
_cell.angle_gamma   90.00
#
_symmetry.space_group_name_H-M   'P 1'
#
loop_
_entity.id
_entity.type
_entity.pdbx_description
1 polymer ?
#
loop_
_entity_poly.entity_id
_entity_poly.type
_entity_poly.pdbx_seq_one_letter_code
_entity_poly.pdbx_strand_id
1 'polypeptide(L)'
;MKNNSLIIAGILRNPLFVLIISALIVFTSFGIRQSFGLFLVPISKDLSWGRETLSFALASQNLMIGIAAPFAGALAARWGATRTVALGGLIFGLGILIMSQSTGPGEMLTSSGFMVGLGLGACGMPLILAIVSQVAPEKKRSLWLGIATASATGGQLMVVPLSQALLNNYNWVFSLIILSVLAGLIVPMALSMSTAVSLENSKDIEITMLEVIKEAAEHKGFLLLTAGFFVCGFHVAFIAVHLPAYLIDKG
;
A
#
# COMPACT_ATOMS: atom_id res chain seq x y z
N MET A 1 16.83 5.85 -33.88
CA MET A 1 16.76 5.41 -32.44
C MET A 1 16.98 6.56 -31.45
N LYS A 2 17.79 7.60 -31.71
CA LYS A 2 18.01 8.75 -30.81
C LYS A 2 16.76 9.62 -30.52
N ASN A 3 15.82 9.76 -31.46
CA ASN A 3 14.60 10.58 -31.28
C ASN A 3 13.61 9.97 -30.31
N ASN A 4 13.47 8.64 -30.29
CA ASN A 4 12.52 7.98 -29.37
C ASN A 4 12.99 8.07 -27.91
N SER A 5 14.29 8.05 -27.64
CA SER A 5 14.82 8.19 -26.27
C SER A 5 14.60 9.60 -25.69
N LEU A 6 14.65 10.64 -26.51
CA LEU A 6 14.38 12.02 -26.07
C LEU A 6 12.88 12.25 -25.79
N ILE A 7 12.01 11.66 -26.60
CA ILE A 7 10.54 11.72 -26.38
C ILE A 7 10.17 10.97 -25.10
N ILE A 8 10.70 9.77 -24.89
CA ILE A 8 10.46 8.97 -23.68
C ILE A 8 10.98 9.72 -22.45
N ALA A 9 12.18 10.29 -22.48
CA ALA A 9 12.72 11.08 -21.38
C ALA A 9 11.87 12.33 -21.07
N GLY A 10 11.28 12.97 -22.09
CA GLY A 10 10.35 14.09 -21.93
C GLY A 10 9.03 13.68 -21.26
N ILE A 11 8.48 12.53 -21.64
CA ILE A 11 7.26 11.99 -21.04
C ILE A 11 7.49 11.61 -19.57
N LEU A 12 8.59 10.95 -19.26
CA LEU A 12 8.95 10.52 -17.91
C LEU A 12 9.20 11.70 -16.95
N ARG A 13 9.52 12.89 -17.47
CA ARG A 13 9.68 14.14 -16.71
C ARG A 13 8.39 14.94 -16.56
N ASN A 14 7.29 14.53 -17.20
CA ASN A 14 6.03 15.24 -17.13
C ASN A 14 5.37 15.03 -15.74
N PRO A 15 5.04 16.10 -15.00
CA PRO A 15 4.35 15.98 -13.72
C PRO A 15 3.03 15.21 -13.79
N LEU A 16 2.28 15.32 -14.89
CA LEU A 16 1.04 14.54 -15.11
C LEU A 16 1.31 13.03 -15.18
N PHE A 17 2.43 12.61 -15.77
CA PHE A 17 2.83 11.21 -15.79
C PHE A 17 3.05 10.68 -14.38
N VAL A 18 3.75 11.45 -13.53
CA VAL A 18 3.97 11.09 -12.12
C VAL A 18 2.64 10.97 -11.38
N LEU A 19 1.69 11.89 -11.61
CA LEU A 19 0.36 11.82 -11.00
C LEU A 19 -0.38 10.54 -11.40
N ILE A 20 -0.40 10.20 -12.69
CA ILE A 20 -1.09 9.02 -13.21
C ILE A 20 -0.49 7.75 -12.62
N ILE A 21 0.83 7.61 -12.65
CA ILE A 21 1.51 6.44 -12.08
C ILE A 21 1.30 6.35 -10.57
N SER A 22 1.38 7.47 -9.86
CA SER A 22 1.08 7.54 -8.42
C SER A 22 -0.36 7.09 -8.12
N ALA A 23 -1.33 7.57 -8.89
CA ALA A 23 -2.72 7.17 -8.78
C ALA A 23 -2.92 5.66 -9.04
N LEU A 24 -2.23 5.09 -10.04
CA LEU A 24 -2.27 3.66 -10.34
C LEU A 24 -1.64 2.80 -9.22
N ILE A 25 -0.54 3.26 -8.62
CA ILE A 25 0.08 2.57 -7.48
C ILE A 25 -0.88 2.53 -6.28
N VAL A 26 -1.51 3.67 -5.95
CA VAL A 26 -2.49 3.76 -4.86
C VAL A 26 -3.72 2.90 -5.18
N PHE A 27 -4.23 2.98 -6.41
CA PHE A 27 -5.34 2.16 -6.89
C PHE A 27 -5.08 0.67 -6.67
N THR A 28 -3.92 0.18 -7.12
CA THR A 28 -3.55 -1.23 -7.04
C THR A 28 -3.33 -1.67 -5.59
N SER A 29 -2.55 -0.93 -4.82
CA SER A 29 -2.19 -1.31 -3.45
C SER A 29 -3.40 -1.30 -2.51
N PHE A 30 -4.27 -0.28 -2.59
CA PHE A 30 -5.48 -0.21 -1.77
C PHE A 30 -6.54 -1.20 -2.21
N GLY A 31 -6.71 -1.43 -3.51
CA GLY A 31 -7.63 -2.41 -4.03
C GLY A 31 -7.28 -3.84 -3.56
N ILE A 32 -6.02 -4.24 -3.68
CA ILE A 32 -5.54 -5.55 -3.22
C ILE A 32 -5.71 -5.69 -1.71
N ARG A 33 -5.28 -4.67 -0.94
CA ARG A 33 -5.40 -4.69 0.52
C ARG A 33 -6.85 -4.89 0.96
N GLN A 34 -7.81 -4.22 0.32
CA GLN A 34 -9.22 -4.30 0.68
C GLN A 34 -9.83 -5.68 0.37
N SER A 35 -9.31 -6.40 -0.62
CA SER A 35 -9.81 -7.72 -0.98
C SER A 35 -9.39 -8.84 -0.02
N PHE A 36 -8.42 -8.63 0.87
CA PHE A 36 -7.97 -9.70 1.78
C PHE A 36 -9.07 -10.25 2.70
N GLY A 37 -10.08 -9.46 3.05
CA GLY A 37 -11.24 -9.92 3.80
C GLY A 37 -12.03 -11.05 3.11
N LEU A 38 -12.04 -11.07 1.76
CA LEU A 38 -12.72 -12.12 0.97
C LEU A 38 -12.03 -13.48 1.10
N PHE A 39 -10.73 -13.49 1.37
CA PHE A 39 -9.94 -14.71 1.50
C PHE A 39 -10.09 -15.39 2.86
N LEU A 40 -10.70 -14.73 3.84
CA LEU A 40 -10.85 -15.23 5.20
C LEU A 40 -11.56 -16.60 5.24
N VAL A 41 -12.69 -16.70 4.57
CA VAL A 41 -13.51 -17.92 4.56
C VAL A 41 -12.89 -19.02 3.71
N PRO A 42 -12.46 -18.78 2.45
CA PRO A 42 -11.81 -19.80 1.62
C PRO A 42 -10.58 -20.42 2.27
N ILE A 43 -9.66 -19.59 2.80
CA ILE A 43 -8.42 -20.08 3.42
C ILE A 43 -8.73 -20.85 4.71
N SER A 44 -9.63 -20.35 5.57
CA SER A 44 -10.04 -21.03 6.80
C SER A 44 -10.62 -22.42 6.54
N LYS A 45 -11.42 -22.54 5.48
CA LYS A 45 -12.04 -23.83 5.13
C LYS A 45 -11.03 -24.83 4.56
N ASP A 46 -10.16 -24.37 3.68
CA ASP A 46 -9.21 -25.23 2.97
C ASP A 46 -8.11 -25.76 3.90
N LEU A 47 -7.58 -24.89 4.75
CA LEU A 47 -6.51 -25.24 5.69
C LEU A 47 -7.02 -25.72 7.06
N SER A 48 -8.35 -25.82 7.23
CA SER A 48 -8.98 -26.22 8.50
C SER A 48 -8.51 -25.40 9.71
N TRP A 49 -8.19 -24.11 9.50
CA TRP A 49 -7.82 -23.19 10.57
C TRP A 49 -9.02 -22.38 11.04
N GLY A 50 -8.95 -21.92 12.30
CA GLY A 50 -9.88 -20.92 12.78
C GLY A 50 -9.70 -19.58 12.03
N ARG A 51 -10.79 -18.83 11.90
CA ARG A 51 -10.77 -17.48 11.27
C ARG A 51 -9.89 -16.50 12.04
N GLU A 52 -9.61 -16.78 13.31
CA GLU A 52 -8.73 -16.00 14.17
C GLU A 52 -7.31 -15.90 13.62
N THR A 53 -6.78 -16.97 13.00
CA THR A 53 -5.42 -17.00 12.45
C THR A 53 -5.22 -15.92 11.38
N LEU A 54 -6.09 -15.88 10.37
CA LEU A 54 -5.99 -14.89 9.31
C LEU A 54 -6.39 -13.49 9.79
N SER A 55 -7.38 -13.38 10.67
CA SER A 55 -7.77 -12.10 11.28
C SER A 55 -6.63 -11.49 12.09
N PHE A 56 -5.89 -12.31 12.84
CA PHE A 56 -4.71 -11.88 13.58
C PHE A 56 -3.58 -11.46 12.65
N ALA A 57 -3.36 -12.18 11.55
CA ALA A 57 -2.39 -11.81 10.54
C ALA A 57 -2.72 -10.45 9.87
N LEU A 58 -4.01 -10.20 9.55
CA LEU A 58 -4.46 -8.92 8.99
C LEU A 58 -4.40 -7.77 10.01
N ALA A 59 -4.64 -8.06 11.30
CA ALA A 59 -4.45 -7.08 12.37
C ALA A 59 -2.96 -6.71 12.51
N SER A 60 -2.08 -7.71 12.50
CA SER A 60 -0.62 -7.53 12.53
C SER A 60 -0.13 -6.76 11.31
N GLN A 61 -0.72 -7.01 10.12
CA GLN A 61 -0.44 -6.24 8.89
C GLN A 61 -0.71 -4.74 9.08
N ASN A 62 -1.87 -4.38 9.66
CA ASN A 62 -2.20 -2.98 9.91
C ASN A 62 -1.21 -2.32 10.88
N LEU A 63 -0.79 -3.03 11.92
CA LEU A 63 0.24 -2.57 12.85
C LEU A 63 1.57 -2.34 12.12
N MET A 64 1.99 -3.30 11.28
CA MET A 64 3.24 -3.20 10.53
C MET A 64 3.24 -2.08 9.50
N ILE A 65 2.09 -1.78 8.86
CA ILE A 65 1.94 -0.60 7.99
C ILE A 65 2.27 0.68 8.77
N GLY A 66 1.69 0.81 9.97
CA GLY A 66 1.91 1.99 10.83
C GLY A 66 3.37 2.12 11.27
N ILE A 67 3.99 1.02 11.69
CA ILE A 67 5.39 0.99 12.10
C ILE A 67 6.32 1.26 10.91
N ALA A 68 6.07 0.67 9.75
CA ALA A 68 6.92 0.80 8.57
C ALA A 68 6.88 2.20 7.94
N ALA A 69 5.77 2.93 8.04
CA ALA A 69 5.60 4.21 7.36
C ALA A 69 6.67 5.27 7.73
N PRO A 70 7.03 5.52 9.00
CA PRO A 70 8.10 6.45 9.35
C PRO A 70 9.47 6.02 8.81
N PHE A 71 9.78 4.71 8.88
CA PHE A 71 11.03 4.17 8.35
C PHE A 71 11.11 4.29 6.83
N ALA A 72 9.99 4.05 6.14
CA ALA A 72 9.88 4.26 4.70
C ALA A 72 10.09 5.74 4.32
N GLY A 73 9.57 6.67 5.11
CA GLY A 73 9.82 8.10 4.95
C GLY A 73 11.32 8.44 5.09
N ALA A 74 11.98 7.94 6.13
CA ALA A 74 13.41 8.12 6.35
C ALA A 74 14.26 7.48 5.23
N LEU A 75 13.87 6.29 4.76
CA LEU A 75 14.52 5.61 3.65
C LEU A 75 14.35 6.40 2.34
N ALA A 76 13.15 6.94 2.11
CA ALA A 76 12.85 7.77 0.94
C ALA A 76 13.68 9.06 0.90
N ALA A 77 13.95 9.67 2.07
CA ALA A 77 14.81 10.83 2.19
C ALA A 77 16.28 10.51 1.84
N ARG A 78 16.76 9.29 2.13
CA ARG A 78 18.15 8.88 1.87
C ARG A 78 18.36 8.26 0.49
N TRP A 79 17.47 7.36 0.07
CA TRP A 79 17.62 6.57 -1.17
C TRP A 79 16.75 7.09 -2.32
N GLY A 80 15.83 8.00 -2.02
CA GLY A 80 14.85 8.50 -2.96
C GLY A 80 13.51 7.79 -2.85
N ALA A 81 12.44 8.56 -2.98
CA ALA A 81 11.07 8.08 -2.78
C ALA A 81 10.67 6.98 -3.76
N THR A 82 11.04 7.09 -5.03
CA THR A 82 10.67 6.12 -6.07
C THR A 82 11.31 4.75 -5.86
N ARG A 83 12.58 4.71 -5.41
CA ARG A 83 13.25 3.45 -5.07
C ARG A 83 12.64 2.79 -3.85
N THR A 84 12.26 3.59 -2.86
CA THR A 84 11.58 3.11 -1.65
C THR A 84 10.22 2.53 -1.98
N VAL A 85 9.43 3.19 -2.84
CA VAL A 85 8.15 2.66 -3.34
C VAL A 85 8.34 1.38 -4.13
N ALA A 86 9.37 1.29 -4.97
CA ALA A 86 9.68 0.08 -5.75
C ALA A 86 10.04 -1.09 -4.83
N LEU A 87 10.88 -0.85 -3.80
CA LEU A 87 11.21 -1.86 -2.80
C LEU A 87 9.96 -2.30 -2.01
N GLY A 88 9.11 -1.35 -1.61
CA GLY A 88 7.83 -1.63 -0.96
C GLY A 88 6.92 -2.50 -1.83
N GLY A 89 6.77 -2.16 -3.11
CA GLY A 89 5.99 -2.94 -4.08
C GLY A 89 6.54 -4.36 -4.28
N LEU A 90 7.87 -4.52 -4.31
CA LEU A 90 8.52 -5.83 -4.40
C LEU A 90 8.21 -6.69 -3.16
N ILE A 91 8.41 -6.13 -1.96
CA ILE A 91 8.12 -6.84 -0.71
C ILE A 91 6.63 -7.18 -0.61
N PHE A 92 5.75 -6.27 -1.03
CA PHE A 92 4.30 -6.48 -1.06
C PHE A 92 3.91 -7.63 -2.00
N GLY A 93 4.41 -7.63 -3.24
CA GLY A 93 4.16 -8.70 -4.20
C GLY A 93 4.68 -10.05 -3.74
N LEU A 94 5.93 -10.10 -3.24
CA LEU A 94 6.52 -11.32 -2.68
C LEU A 94 5.77 -11.81 -1.45
N GLY A 95 5.33 -10.91 -0.56
CA GLY A 95 4.52 -11.25 0.60
C GLY A 95 3.21 -11.96 0.23
N ILE A 96 2.50 -11.47 -0.80
CA ILE A 96 1.28 -12.11 -1.32
C ILE A 96 1.61 -13.45 -1.98
N LEU A 97 2.72 -13.55 -2.71
CA LEU A 97 3.14 -14.78 -3.35
C LEU A 97 3.45 -15.87 -2.31
N ILE A 98 4.18 -15.53 -1.25
CA ILE A 98 4.46 -16.45 -0.14
C ILE A 98 3.17 -16.80 0.60
N MET A 99 2.27 -15.83 0.81
CA MET A 99 0.95 -16.07 1.39
C MET A 99 0.16 -17.14 0.60
N SER A 100 0.26 -17.14 -0.72
CA SER A 100 -0.42 -18.13 -1.56
C SER A 100 0.10 -19.57 -1.38
N GLN A 101 1.30 -19.73 -0.83
CA GLN A 101 1.94 -21.03 -0.59
C GLN A 101 1.97 -21.41 0.89
N SER A 102 1.40 -20.57 1.76
CA SER A 102 1.41 -20.80 3.20
C SER A 102 0.58 -22.02 3.58
N THR A 103 1.17 -22.95 4.32
CA THR A 103 0.56 -24.18 4.83
C THR A 103 0.40 -24.17 6.35
N GLY A 104 1.11 -23.25 7.03
CA GLY A 104 1.11 -23.09 8.49
C GLY A 104 0.67 -21.70 8.96
N PRO A 105 0.07 -21.58 10.17
CA PRO A 105 -0.33 -20.28 10.74
C PRO A 105 0.82 -19.28 10.87
N GLY A 106 2.04 -19.76 11.19
CA GLY A 106 3.24 -18.93 11.29
C GLY A 106 3.68 -18.36 9.95
N GLU A 107 3.61 -19.13 8.87
CA GLU A 107 3.91 -18.69 7.51
C GLU A 107 2.89 -17.64 7.06
N MET A 108 1.61 -17.84 7.38
CA MET A 108 0.55 -16.87 7.10
C MET A 108 0.79 -15.55 7.83
N LEU A 109 1.18 -15.59 9.10
CA LEU A 109 1.48 -14.39 9.88
C LEU A 109 2.70 -13.66 9.32
N THR A 110 3.77 -14.36 8.98
CA THR A 110 4.99 -13.74 8.44
C THR A 110 4.77 -13.17 7.05
N SER A 111 4.07 -13.86 6.17
CA SER A 111 3.79 -13.41 4.80
C SER A 111 2.76 -12.27 4.77
N SER A 112 1.52 -12.53 5.22
CA SER A 112 0.44 -11.55 5.13
C SER A 112 0.48 -10.48 6.22
N GLY A 113 0.99 -10.79 7.41
CA GLY A 113 1.15 -9.84 8.50
C GLY A 113 2.37 -8.95 8.31
N PHE A 114 3.56 -9.55 8.37
CA PHE A 114 4.81 -8.77 8.37
C PHE A 114 5.22 -8.30 6.97
N MET A 115 5.41 -9.20 6.01
CA MET A 115 5.93 -8.81 4.69
C MET A 115 4.97 -7.89 3.94
N VAL A 116 3.70 -8.27 3.85
CA VAL A 116 2.68 -7.43 3.20
C VAL A 116 2.52 -6.10 3.93
N GLY A 117 2.54 -6.10 5.28
CA GLY A 117 2.48 -4.89 6.09
C GLY A 117 3.65 -3.93 5.85
N LEU A 118 4.89 -4.45 5.87
CA LEU A 118 6.10 -3.69 5.55
C LEU A 118 6.07 -3.13 4.12
N GLY A 119 5.69 -3.96 3.15
CA GLY A 119 5.57 -3.55 1.75
C GLY A 119 4.58 -2.41 1.56
N LEU A 120 3.36 -2.53 2.11
CA LEU A 120 2.33 -1.50 2.06
C LEU A 120 2.73 -0.22 2.82
N GLY A 121 3.45 -0.33 3.93
CA GLY A 121 4.00 0.82 4.65
C GLY A 121 5.00 1.61 3.80
N ALA A 122 5.79 0.93 2.98
CA ALA A 122 6.81 1.54 2.12
C ALA A 122 6.27 2.02 0.75
N CYS A 123 5.21 1.43 0.20
CA CYS A 123 4.57 1.89 -1.04
C CYS A 123 3.21 2.56 -0.82
N GLY A 124 2.83 2.79 0.43
CA GLY A 124 1.52 3.29 0.82
C GLY A 124 1.28 4.77 0.53
N MET A 125 0.06 5.18 0.85
CA MET A 125 -0.46 6.52 0.56
C MET A 125 0.42 7.67 1.08
N PRO A 126 1.01 7.64 2.30
CA PRO A 126 1.77 8.78 2.80
C PRO A 126 2.94 9.16 1.90
N LEU A 127 3.71 8.16 1.46
CA LEU A 127 4.87 8.38 0.59
C LEU A 127 4.44 8.81 -0.83
N ILE A 128 3.39 8.22 -1.37
CA ILE A 128 2.85 8.60 -2.68
C ILE A 128 2.30 10.04 -2.66
N LEU A 129 1.58 10.44 -1.61
CA LEU A 129 1.11 11.83 -1.49
C LEU A 129 2.27 12.81 -1.34
N ALA A 130 3.35 12.44 -0.65
CA ALA A 130 4.57 13.24 -0.60
C ALA A 130 5.17 13.45 -2.00
N ILE A 131 5.29 12.39 -2.81
CA ILE A 131 5.74 12.46 -4.21
C ILE A 131 4.85 13.40 -5.03
N VAL A 132 3.52 13.18 -5.00
CA VAL A 132 2.56 14.00 -5.76
C VAL A 132 2.63 15.46 -5.32
N SER A 133 2.75 15.71 -4.02
CA SER A 133 2.80 17.09 -3.49
C SER A 133 4.01 17.88 -3.95
N GLN A 134 5.13 17.21 -4.25
CA GLN A 134 6.36 17.86 -4.73
C GLN A 134 6.31 18.22 -6.21
N VAL A 135 5.66 17.38 -7.04
CA VAL A 135 5.58 17.61 -8.49
C VAL A 135 4.34 18.41 -8.89
N ALA A 136 3.38 18.55 -7.99
CA ALA A 136 2.12 19.24 -8.27
C ALA A 136 2.33 20.75 -8.40
N PRO A 137 1.76 21.41 -9.44
CA PRO A 137 1.73 22.87 -9.51
C PRO A 137 1.00 23.46 -8.28
N GLU A 138 1.55 24.51 -7.68
CA GLU A 138 1.01 25.11 -6.45
C GLU A 138 -0.51 25.37 -6.52
N LYS A 139 -0.98 25.97 -7.61
CA LYS A 139 -2.42 26.28 -7.81
C LYS A 139 -3.32 25.04 -7.91
N LYS A 140 -2.78 23.86 -8.23
CA LYS A 140 -3.54 22.60 -8.44
C LYS A 140 -3.16 21.51 -7.44
N ARG A 141 -2.32 21.81 -6.44
CA ARG A 141 -1.80 20.82 -5.48
C ARG A 141 -2.91 20.06 -4.76
N SER A 142 -3.92 20.77 -4.26
CA SER A 142 -5.06 20.17 -3.59
C SER A 142 -5.85 19.22 -4.51
N LEU A 143 -6.09 19.64 -5.76
CA LEU A 143 -6.76 18.77 -6.75
C LEU A 143 -5.95 17.50 -7.03
N TRP A 144 -4.63 17.61 -7.19
CA TRP A 144 -3.77 16.47 -7.48
C TRP A 144 -3.72 15.47 -6.33
N LEU A 145 -3.63 15.97 -5.10
CA LEU A 145 -3.71 15.13 -3.89
C LEU A 145 -5.09 14.47 -3.78
N GLY A 146 -6.17 15.19 -4.13
CA GLY A 146 -7.52 14.65 -4.18
C GLY A 146 -7.66 13.52 -5.22
N ILE A 147 -7.10 13.66 -6.42
CA ILE A 147 -7.09 12.60 -7.46
C ILE A 147 -6.34 11.37 -6.96
N ALA A 148 -5.14 11.55 -6.39
CA ALA A 148 -4.34 10.46 -5.85
C ALA A 148 -5.09 9.72 -4.72
N THR A 149 -5.79 10.45 -3.85
CA THR A 149 -6.59 9.85 -2.76
C THR A 149 -7.83 9.15 -3.30
N ALA A 150 -8.55 9.74 -4.24
CA ALA A 150 -9.75 9.15 -4.85
C ALA A 150 -9.44 7.85 -5.61
N SER A 151 -8.22 7.71 -6.14
CA SER A 151 -7.80 6.48 -6.82
C SER A 151 -7.77 5.26 -5.88
N ALA A 152 -7.57 5.45 -4.56
CA ALA A 152 -7.68 4.37 -3.58
C ALA A 152 -9.09 3.75 -3.57
N THR A 153 -10.11 4.58 -3.54
CA THR A 153 -11.52 4.14 -3.59
C THR A 153 -11.84 3.49 -4.94
N GLY A 154 -11.32 4.06 -6.05
CA GLY A 154 -11.44 3.46 -7.37
C GLY A 154 -10.82 2.05 -7.42
N GLY A 155 -9.66 1.86 -6.80
CA GLY A 155 -9.00 0.57 -6.67
C GLY A 155 -9.85 -0.44 -5.90
N GLN A 156 -10.41 -0.04 -4.77
CA GLN A 156 -11.31 -0.88 -3.99
C GLN A 156 -12.53 -1.31 -4.80
N LEU A 157 -13.14 -0.36 -5.53
CA LEU A 157 -14.32 -0.62 -6.35
C LEU A 157 -14.07 -1.64 -7.47
N MET A 158 -12.88 -1.67 -8.05
CA MET A 158 -12.56 -2.57 -9.18
C MET A 158 -11.86 -3.87 -8.75
N VAL A 159 -10.89 -3.78 -7.83
CA VAL A 159 -10.08 -4.96 -7.45
C VAL A 159 -10.86 -5.90 -6.53
N VAL A 160 -11.76 -5.40 -5.67
CA VAL A 160 -12.56 -6.28 -4.79
C VAL A 160 -13.50 -7.17 -5.59
N PRO A 161 -14.33 -6.67 -6.55
CA PRO A 161 -15.13 -7.54 -7.42
C PRO A 161 -14.27 -8.46 -8.29
N LEU A 162 -13.13 -7.99 -8.80
CA LEU A 162 -12.19 -8.84 -9.53
C LEU A 162 -11.71 -10.01 -8.67
N SER A 163 -11.30 -9.74 -7.43
CA SER A 163 -10.86 -10.77 -6.49
C SER A 163 -11.98 -11.76 -6.17
N GLN A 164 -13.23 -11.29 -6.02
CA GLN A 164 -14.39 -12.15 -5.82
C GLN A 164 -14.65 -13.03 -7.06
N ALA A 165 -14.55 -12.46 -8.27
CA ALA A 165 -14.71 -13.22 -9.50
C ALA A 165 -13.63 -14.29 -9.66
N LEU A 166 -12.38 -13.98 -9.28
CA LEU A 166 -11.28 -14.96 -9.27
C LEU A 166 -11.55 -16.08 -8.26
N LEU A 167 -12.01 -15.77 -7.05
CA LEU A 167 -12.35 -16.74 -6.02
C LEU A 167 -13.52 -17.65 -6.44
N ASN A 168 -14.49 -17.13 -7.18
CA ASN A 168 -15.64 -17.91 -7.65
C ASN A 168 -15.29 -18.87 -8.79
N ASN A 169 -14.32 -18.54 -9.64
CA ASN A 169 -13.94 -19.33 -10.81
C ASN A 169 -12.69 -20.19 -10.58
N TYR A 170 -11.85 -19.81 -9.59
CA TYR A 170 -10.58 -20.47 -9.29
C TYR A 170 -10.47 -20.65 -7.77
N ASN A 171 -9.36 -21.27 -7.33
CA ASN A 171 -9.06 -21.40 -5.91
C ASN A 171 -8.41 -20.11 -5.36
N TRP A 172 -8.33 -20.00 -4.01
CA TRP A 172 -7.72 -18.86 -3.32
C TRP A 172 -6.22 -18.70 -3.63
N VAL A 173 -5.49 -19.82 -3.86
CA VAL A 173 -4.06 -19.82 -4.21
C VAL A 173 -3.83 -19.10 -5.53
N PHE A 174 -4.56 -19.50 -6.58
CA PHE A 174 -4.43 -18.89 -7.90
C PHE A 174 -4.85 -17.41 -7.89
N SER A 175 -5.89 -17.07 -7.13
CA SER A 175 -6.34 -15.71 -6.96
C SER A 175 -5.26 -14.82 -6.32
N LEU A 176 -4.57 -15.31 -5.27
CA LEU A 176 -3.46 -14.61 -4.64
C LEU A 176 -2.24 -14.48 -5.58
N ILE A 177 -1.96 -15.49 -6.42
CA ILE A 177 -0.87 -15.37 -7.40
C ILE A 177 -1.16 -14.23 -8.39
N ILE A 178 -2.39 -14.11 -8.90
CA ILE A 178 -2.77 -12.99 -9.78
C ILE A 178 -2.60 -11.65 -9.04
N LEU A 179 -3.07 -11.56 -7.79
CA LEU A 179 -2.90 -10.33 -7.00
C LEU A 179 -1.43 -10.03 -6.70
N SER A 180 -0.57 -11.05 -6.54
CA SER A 180 0.86 -10.84 -6.35
C SER A 180 1.53 -10.26 -7.60
N VAL A 181 1.13 -10.73 -8.79
CA VAL A 181 1.60 -10.16 -10.06
C VAL A 181 1.15 -8.70 -10.21
N LEU A 182 -0.12 -8.41 -9.91
CA LEU A 182 -0.62 -7.02 -9.91
C LEU A 182 0.15 -6.13 -8.93
N ALA A 183 0.45 -6.62 -7.73
CA ALA A 183 1.28 -5.90 -6.75
C ALA A 183 2.72 -5.72 -7.28
N GLY A 184 3.28 -6.71 -7.95
CA GLY A 184 4.61 -6.66 -8.58
C GLY A 184 4.72 -5.59 -9.66
N LEU A 185 3.63 -5.23 -10.34
CA LEU A 185 3.61 -4.13 -11.32
C LEU A 185 3.89 -2.76 -10.69
N ILE A 186 3.75 -2.62 -9.37
CA ILE A 186 4.14 -1.40 -8.65
C ILE A 186 5.65 -1.12 -8.85
N VAL A 187 6.48 -2.16 -8.96
CA VAL A 187 7.94 -2.01 -9.13
C VAL A 187 8.29 -1.25 -10.42
N PRO A 188 7.92 -1.72 -11.62
CA PRO A 188 8.23 -0.98 -12.84
C PRO A 188 7.51 0.38 -12.90
N MET A 189 6.31 0.49 -12.34
CA MET A 189 5.61 1.78 -12.22
C MET A 189 6.42 2.79 -11.39
N ALA A 190 6.86 2.41 -10.20
CA ALA A 190 7.66 3.27 -9.34
C ALA A 190 9.00 3.65 -9.98
N LEU A 191 9.71 2.70 -10.59
CA LEU A 191 10.98 2.96 -11.25
C LEU A 191 10.83 3.90 -12.45
N SER A 192 9.69 3.87 -13.17
CA SER A 192 9.42 4.79 -14.26
C SER A 192 9.33 6.26 -13.84
N MET A 193 9.00 6.54 -12.58
CA MET A 193 8.96 7.89 -12.02
C MET A 193 10.32 8.44 -11.59
N SER A 194 11.37 7.60 -11.52
CA SER A 194 12.66 7.94 -10.91
C SER A 194 13.39 9.12 -11.58
N THR A 195 13.09 9.39 -12.83
CA THR A 195 13.68 10.51 -13.58
C THR A 195 13.01 11.86 -13.30
N ALA A 196 11.77 11.85 -12.81
CA ALA A 196 10.99 13.06 -12.56
C ALA A 196 11.01 13.50 -11.09
N VAL A 197 11.22 12.56 -10.19
CA VAL A 197 11.18 12.78 -8.74
C VAL A 197 12.61 12.74 -8.20
N SER A 198 13.32 13.86 -8.33
CA SER A 198 14.51 14.10 -7.52
C SER A 198 14.03 14.74 -6.22
N LEU A 199 13.97 13.97 -5.14
CA LEU A 199 13.90 14.58 -3.82
C LEU A 199 15.16 15.43 -3.73
N GLU A 200 14.98 16.73 -3.72
CA GLU A 200 16.04 17.65 -3.35
C GLU A 200 16.55 17.13 -2.00
N ASN A 201 17.79 16.66 -1.99
CA ASN A 201 18.43 16.21 -0.77
C ASN A 201 18.31 17.37 0.20
N SER A 202 17.39 17.27 1.14
CA SER A 202 17.33 18.16 2.30
C SER A 202 18.57 17.84 3.14
N LYS A 203 19.74 18.29 2.63
CA LYS A 203 21.03 18.09 3.28
C LYS A 203 21.13 18.83 4.62
N ASP A 204 20.14 19.64 4.96
CA ASP A 204 20.21 20.58 6.07
C ASP A 204 19.30 20.25 7.26
N ILE A 205 18.64 19.07 7.28
CA ILE A 205 17.82 18.70 8.43
C ILE A 205 18.40 17.40 9.03
N GLU A 206 19.45 17.55 9.85
CA GLU A 206 19.91 16.54 10.81
C GLU A 206 18.93 16.39 12.00
N ILE A 207 17.62 16.46 11.76
CA ILE A 207 16.66 16.17 12.82
C ILE A 207 16.63 14.66 13.00
N THR A 208 17.05 14.21 14.15
CA THR A 208 16.99 12.81 14.53
C THR A 208 15.52 12.37 14.58
N MET A 209 15.21 11.17 14.08
CA MET A 209 13.84 10.61 14.09
C MET A 209 13.21 10.66 15.50
N LEU A 210 14.03 10.53 16.53
CA LEU A 210 13.62 10.62 17.94
C LEU A 210 13.13 12.01 18.31
N GLU A 211 13.77 13.06 17.82
CA GLU A 211 13.38 14.47 18.07
C GLU A 211 12.04 14.78 17.38
N VAL A 212 11.83 14.31 16.16
CA VAL A 212 10.54 14.46 15.45
C VAL A 212 9.41 13.77 16.21
N ILE A 213 9.64 12.55 16.71
CA ILE A 213 8.64 11.82 17.49
C ILE A 213 8.34 12.55 18.81
N LYS A 214 9.37 13.08 19.48
CA LYS A 214 9.21 13.82 20.73
C LYS A 214 8.40 15.11 20.51
N GLU A 215 8.75 15.90 19.50
CA GLU A 215 8.02 17.12 19.15
C GLU A 215 6.55 16.82 18.80
N ALA A 216 6.30 15.77 18.01
CA ALA A 216 4.96 15.33 17.68
C ALA A 216 4.16 14.89 18.94
N ALA A 217 4.80 14.17 19.88
CA ALA A 217 4.16 13.74 21.11
C ALA A 217 3.84 14.88 22.09
N GLU A 218 4.58 15.98 22.04
CA GLU A 218 4.33 17.17 22.85
C GLU A 218 3.18 18.02 22.30
N HIS A 219 2.84 17.87 21.00
CA HIS A 219 1.82 18.69 20.35
C HIS A 219 0.40 18.12 20.54
N LYS A 220 -0.40 18.73 21.42
CA LYS A 220 -1.77 18.26 21.74
C LYS A 220 -2.67 18.07 20.51
N GLY A 221 -2.59 18.96 19.51
CA GLY A 221 -3.36 18.83 18.26
C GLY A 221 -3.00 17.59 17.46
N PHE A 222 -1.72 17.22 17.43
CA PHE A 222 -1.25 16.00 16.78
C PHE A 222 -1.77 14.76 17.50
N LEU A 223 -1.76 14.73 18.83
CA LEU A 223 -2.29 13.60 19.62
C LEU A 223 -3.80 13.40 19.41
N LEU A 224 -4.57 14.51 19.42
CA LEU A 224 -6.02 14.44 19.15
C LEU A 224 -6.32 13.97 17.74
N LEU A 225 -5.56 14.43 16.75
CA LEU A 225 -5.69 13.98 15.37
C LEU A 225 -5.36 12.49 15.24
N THR A 226 -4.27 12.05 15.89
CA THR A 226 -3.86 10.64 15.92
C THR A 226 -4.93 9.76 16.56
N ALA A 227 -5.54 10.19 17.68
CA ALA A 227 -6.64 9.49 18.31
C ALA A 227 -7.87 9.37 17.39
N GLY A 228 -8.23 10.45 16.69
CA GLY A 228 -9.31 10.43 15.69
C GLY A 228 -9.05 9.46 14.55
N PHE A 229 -7.84 9.47 13.99
CA PHE A 229 -7.44 8.52 12.94
C PHE A 229 -7.38 7.07 13.43
N PHE A 230 -7.00 6.84 14.70
CA PHE A 230 -7.01 5.51 15.29
C PHE A 230 -8.44 4.92 15.29
N VAL A 231 -9.43 5.69 15.76
CA VAL A 231 -10.84 5.24 15.79
C VAL A 231 -11.34 4.98 14.36
N CYS A 232 -11.07 5.88 13.42
CA CYS A 232 -11.44 5.71 12.02
C CYS A 232 -10.78 4.45 11.43
N GLY A 233 -9.47 4.27 11.62
CA GLY A 233 -8.73 3.12 11.13
C GLY A 233 -9.24 1.80 11.69
N PHE A 234 -9.57 1.76 12.99
CA PHE A 234 -10.17 0.60 13.65
C PHE A 234 -11.50 0.20 13.00
N HIS A 235 -12.41 1.16 12.80
CA HIS A 235 -13.70 0.90 12.16
C HIS A 235 -13.56 0.36 10.74
N VAL A 236 -12.74 1.02 9.93
CA VAL A 236 -12.52 0.64 8.52
C VAL A 236 -11.91 -0.76 8.44
N ALA A 237 -10.88 -1.05 9.25
CA ALA A 237 -10.22 -2.36 9.24
C ALA A 237 -11.15 -3.47 9.73
N PHE A 238 -11.92 -3.22 10.79
CA PHE A 238 -12.88 -4.19 11.35
C PHE A 238 -13.95 -4.55 10.32
N ILE A 239 -14.58 -3.57 9.70
CA ILE A 239 -15.62 -3.78 8.69
C ILE A 239 -15.04 -4.51 7.47
N ALA A 240 -13.87 -4.07 6.96
CA ALA A 240 -13.26 -4.66 5.78
C ALA A 240 -12.92 -6.14 5.93
N VAL A 241 -12.51 -6.57 7.12
CA VAL A 241 -12.12 -7.96 7.40
C VAL A 241 -13.31 -8.84 7.73
N HIS A 242 -14.24 -8.36 8.58
CA HIS A 242 -15.28 -9.21 9.14
C HIS A 242 -16.62 -9.16 8.39
N LEU A 243 -16.95 -8.05 7.72
CA LEU A 243 -18.21 -7.91 7.01
C LEU A 243 -18.39 -8.94 5.88
N PRO A 244 -17.39 -9.22 5.01
CA PRO A 244 -17.54 -10.23 3.96
C PRO A 244 -17.85 -11.63 4.54
N ALA A 245 -17.14 -12.02 5.60
CA ALA A 245 -17.36 -13.30 6.27
C ALA A 245 -18.75 -13.39 6.91
N TYR A 246 -19.21 -12.31 7.56
CA TYR A 246 -20.54 -12.23 8.15
C TYR A 246 -21.66 -12.36 7.11
N LEU A 247 -21.51 -11.69 5.96
CA LEU A 247 -22.51 -11.77 4.87
C LEU A 247 -22.60 -13.19 4.28
N ILE A 248 -21.47 -13.88 4.12
CA ILE A 248 -21.44 -15.28 3.65
C ILE A 248 -22.15 -16.21 4.66
N ASP A 249 -22.01 -15.96 5.97
CA ASP A 249 -22.64 -16.79 7.01
C ASP A 249 -24.15 -16.56 7.12
N LYS A 250 -24.65 -15.41 6.66
CA LYS A 250 -26.08 -15.06 6.72
C LYS A 250 -26.84 -15.41 5.42
N GLY A 251 -26.16 -15.74 4.34
CA GLY A 251 -26.72 -16.06 3.02
C GLY A 251 -26.88 -14.80 2.21
#